data_dde98a3fdae8da6e8cea5ebf6a386083
#
_entry.id   dde98a3fdae8da6e8cea5ebf6a386083
#
_cell.length_a   1.000
_cell.length_b   1.000
_cell.length_c   1.000
_cell.angle_alpha   90.00
_cell.angle_beta   90.00
_cell.angle_gamma   90.00
#
_symmetry.space_group_name_H-M   'P 1'
#
loop_
_entity.id
_entity.type
_entity.pdbx_description
1 polymer ?
#
loop_
_entity_poly.entity_id
_entity_poly.type
_entity_poly.pdbx_seq_one_letter_code
_entity_poly.pdbx_strand_id
1 'polypeptide(L)'
;TIVELDHHRQTNEQISNAILSYIEPYASSACEMVAEILQYFDEGLKIKAVEADCLYAGIIIDTNNFTSKTGVRTFEAAAFLRRCGADVTRVRKMFRSDMSEYKAKAETVRHAQLYHGFAISVCPAESIESPTIVGAQAANELLNINGVKASVVLTDYQHKTYVSARSIDEVNVQVLLERLGGGGHMNMAGAHVECG
;
A
#
# COMPACT_ATOMS: atom_id res chain seq x y z
N THR A 1 -5.67 -1.35 28.08
CA THR A 1 -4.91 -2.46 27.49
C THR A 1 -4.55 -2.10 26.08
N ILE A 2 -3.25 -2.07 25.75
CA ILE A 2 -2.74 -1.79 24.41
C ILE A 2 -2.03 -3.04 23.92
N VAL A 3 -2.39 -3.45 22.69
CA VAL A 3 -1.70 -4.50 21.94
C VAL A 3 -1.22 -3.87 20.65
N GLU A 4 0.05 -4.03 20.34
CA GLU A 4 0.69 -3.54 19.13
C GLU A 4 0.97 -4.72 18.21
N LEU A 5 0.48 -4.63 16.97
CA LEU A 5 0.78 -5.57 15.89
C LEU A 5 1.24 -4.73 14.70
N ASP A 6 2.50 -4.84 14.33
CA ASP A 6 3.08 -4.01 13.27
C ASP A 6 4.04 -4.82 12.39
N HIS A 7 3.98 -4.57 11.08
CA HIS A 7 4.88 -5.17 10.09
C HIS A 7 5.93 -4.19 9.55
N HIS A 8 6.02 -2.99 10.14
CA HIS A 8 7.05 -2.03 9.77
C HIS A 8 8.34 -2.31 10.54
N ARG A 9 9.46 -1.81 10.02
CA ARG A 9 10.72 -1.82 10.76
C ARG A 9 10.59 -0.91 11.98
N GLN A 10 11.02 -1.43 13.13
CA GLN A 10 10.96 -0.69 14.38
C GLN A 10 11.76 0.61 14.27
N THR A 11 11.15 1.71 14.68
CA THR A 11 11.77 3.03 14.81
C THR A 11 12.19 3.27 16.26
N ASN A 12 12.77 4.44 16.54
CA ASN A 12 13.10 4.86 17.91
C ASN A 12 11.84 5.20 18.74
N GLU A 13 10.69 5.36 18.11
CA GLU A 13 9.40 5.61 18.76
C GLU A 13 8.71 4.29 19.03
N GLN A 14 8.69 3.87 20.30
CA GLN A 14 8.06 2.62 20.73
C GLN A 14 6.86 2.91 21.63
N ILE A 15 5.81 2.10 21.54
CA ILE A 15 4.67 2.14 22.47
C ILE A 15 5.09 1.48 23.80
N SER A 16 5.61 2.29 24.73
CA SER A 16 6.23 1.79 25.97
C SER A 16 5.25 1.16 26.96
N ASN A 17 3.93 1.38 26.80
CA ASN A 17 2.87 0.87 27.67
C ASN A 17 2.02 -0.25 27.03
N ALA A 18 2.46 -0.82 25.93
CA ALA A 18 1.84 -2.00 25.35
C ALA A 18 2.08 -3.22 26.24
N ILE A 19 1.02 -4.00 26.51
CA ILE A 19 1.14 -5.29 27.22
C ILE A 19 1.63 -6.40 26.30
N LEU A 20 1.48 -6.21 25.00
CA LEU A 20 2.01 -7.06 23.95
C LEU A 20 2.45 -6.16 22.81
N SER A 21 3.69 -6.29 22.38
CA SER A 21 4.21 -5.68 21.15
C SER A 21 4.76 -6.82 20.28
N TYR A 22 4.13 -7.03 19.14
CA TYR A 22 4.54 -8.02 18.15
C TYR A 22 4.84 -7.31 16.85
N ILE A 23 6.13 -7.12 16.59
CA ILE A 23 6.65 -6.43 15.41
C ILE A 23 7.34 -7.47 14.53
N GLU A 24 6.83 -7.65 13.30
CA GLU A 24 7.30 -8.66 12.35
C GLU A 24 7.52 -8.05 10.95
N PRO A 25 8.70 -7.47 10.68
CA PRO A 25 8.98 -6.79 9.41
C PRO A 25 8.98 -7.70 8.17
N TYR A 26 8.98 -9.00 8.37
CA TYR A 26 8.92 -9.97 7.28
C TYR A 26 7.49 -10.40 6.92
N ALA A 27 6.50 -10.04 7.74
CA ALA A 27 5.10 -10.20 7.37
C ALA A 27 4.74 -9.25 6.22
N SER A 28 3.89 -9.71 5.32
CA SER A 28 3.45 -8.89 4.18
C SER A 28 2.59 -7.71 4.61
N SER A 29 1.83 -7.89 5.67
CA SER A 29 0.86 -6.92 6.19
C SER A 29 0.50 -7.22 7.65
N ALA A 30 0.03 -6.21 8.37
CA ALA A 30 -0.59 -6.42 9.68
C ALA A 30 -1.83 -7.34 9.59
N CYS A 31 -2.55 -7.32 8.47
CA CYS A 31 -3.69 -8.20 8.22
C CYS A 31 -3.28 -9.67 8.10
N GLU A 32 -2.10 -9.99 7.54
CA GLU A 32 -1.51 -11.33 7.57
C GLU A 32 -1.27 -11.77 9.01
N MET A 33 -0.61 -10.93 9.82
CA MET A 33 -0.32 -11.23 11.24
C MET A 33 -1.60 -11.48 12.04
N VAL A 34 -2.63 -10.64 11.85
CA VAL A 34 -3.93 -10.83 12.49
C VAL A 34 -4.57 -12.14 12.06
N ALA A 35 -4.58 -12.45 10.76
CA ALA A 35 -5.13 -13.70 10.24
C ALA A 35 -4.41 -14.94 10.80
N GLU A 36 -3.09 -14.89 10.94
CA GLU A 36 -2.31 -15.96 11.58
C GLU A 36 -2.69 -16.15 13.06
N ILE A 37 -2.78 -15.06 13.83
CA ILE A 37 -3.17 -15.11 15.24
C ILE A 37 -4.57 -15.70 15.40
N LEU A 38 -5.53 -15.27 14.59
CA LEU A 38 -6.93 -15.71 14.65
C LEU A 38 -7.09 -17.23 14.40
N GLN A 39 -6.18 -17.86 13.66
CA GLN A 39 -6.21 -19.32 13.45
C GLN A 39 -5.99 -20.11 14.76
N TYR A 40 -5.29 -19.52 15.71
CA TYR A 40 -4.87 -20.19 16.95
C TYR A 40 -5.48 -19.56 18.21
N PHE A 41 -6.31 -18.52 18.05
CA PHE A 41 -6.79 -17.73 19.19
C PHE A 41 -7.82 -18.46 20.03
N ASP A 42 -8.82 -19.08 19.41
CA ASP A 42 -9.87 -19.88 20.06
C ASP A 42 -10.57 -20.76 19.02
N GLU A 43 -10.77 -22.04 19.35
CA GLU A 43 -11.50 -23.00 18.49
C GLU A 43 -12.97 -22.59 18.25
N GLY A 44 -13.56 -21.79 19.15
CA GLY A 44 -14.93 -21.28 19.04
C GLY A 44 -15.07 -19.98 18.26
N LEU A 45 -13.98 -19.32 17.89
CA LEU A 45 -14.00 -18.03 17.22
C LEU A 45 -14.55 -18.14 15.80
N LYS A 46 -15.64 -17.44 15.54
CA LYS A 46 -16.25 -17.34 14.21
C LYS A 46 -15.98 -15.98 13.60
N ILE A 47 -15.15 -15.94 12.57
CA ILE A 47 -14.89 -14.75 11.78
C ILE A 47 -16.05 -14.59 10.79
N LYS A 48 -16.69 -13.41 10.76
CA LYS A 48 -17.74 -13.10 9.80
C LYS A 48 -17.13 -12.90 8.40
N ALA A 49 -17.88 -13.22 7.37
CA ALA A 49 -17.42 -13.09 5.99
C ALA A 49 -16.95 -11.67 5.65
N VAL A 50 -17.60 -10.63 6.18
CA VAL A 50 -17.19 -9.23 5.99
C VAL A 50 -15.86 -8.91 6.68
N GLU A 51 -15.62 -9.46 7.85
CA GLU A 51 -14.34 -9.30 8.57
C GLU A 51 -13.20 -9.98 7.80
N ALA A 52 -13.47 -11.18 7.30
CA ALA A 52 -12.55 -11.92 6.44
C ALA A 52 -12.27 -11.17 5.12
N ASP A 53 -13.30 -10.55 4.51
CA ASP A 53 -13.11 -9.69 3.32
C ASP A 53 -12.17 -8.51 3.61
N CYS A 54 -12.36 -7.82 4.74
CA CYS A 54 -11.54 -6.67 5.11
C CYS A 54 -10.08 -7.06 5.36
N LEU A 55 -9.83 -8.16 6.09
CA LEU A 55 -8.47 -8.65 6.32
C LEU A 55 -7.80 -9.09 5.01
N TYR A 56 -8.56 -9.78 4.14
CA TYR A 56 -8.08 -10.19 2.83
C TYR A 56 -7.77 -8.97 1.95
N ALA A 57 -8.60 -7.92 2.00
CA ALA A 57 -8.36 -6.66 1.30
C ALA A 57 -7.08 -5.97 1.77
N GLY A 58 -6.80 -5.95 3.08
CA GLY A 58 -5.56 -5.39 3.62
C GLY A 58 -4.32 -6.13 3.11
N ILE A 59 -4.35 -7.46 3.05
CA ILE A 59 -3.26 -8.24 2.44
C ILE A 59 -3.05 -7.84 0.96
N ILE A 60 -4.14 -7.72 0.19
CA ILE A 60 -4.08 -7.31 -1.23
C ILE A 60 -3.42 -5.93 -1.39
N ILE A 61 -3.74 -4.95 -0.54
CA ILE A 61 -3.18 -3.60 -0.62
C ILE A 61 -1.67 -3.64 -0.39
N ASP A 62 -1.23 -4.22 0.72
CA ASP A 62 0.17 -4.20 1.13
C ASP A 62 1.08 -5.04 0.23
N THR A 63 0.51 -6.06 -0.41
CA THR A 63 1.23 -6.94 -1.33
C THR A 63 1.11 -6.51 -2.79
N ASN A 64 0.47 -5.38 -3.07
CA ASN A 64 0.14 -4.99 -4.43
C ASN A 64 -0.44 -6.17 -5.24
N ASN A 65 -1.53 -6.76 -4.74
CA ASN A 65 -2.20 -7.89 -5.38
C ASN A 65 -1.33 -9.18 -5.44
N PHE A 66 -0.61 -9.49 -4.37
CA PHE A 66 0.34 -10.61 -4.25
C PHE A 66 1.55 -10.52 -5.21
N THR A 67 1.89 -9.34 -5.69
CA THR A 67 3.04 -9.14 -6.57
C THR A 67 4.31 -8.69 -5.84
N SER A 68 4.19 -8.20 -4.60
CA SER A 68 5.33 -7.77 -3.79
C SER A 68 5.21 -8.23 -2.33
N LYS A 69 6.34 -8.40 -1.64
CA LYS A 69 6.44 -8.81 -0.23
C LYS A 69 5.61 -10.07 0.12
N THR A 70 5.43 -10.99 -0.81
CA THR A 70 4.55 -12.15 -0.65
C THR A 70 5.38 -13.39 -0.37
N GLY A 71 5.13 -14.02 0.77
CA GLY A 71 5.72 -15.29 1.17
C GLY A 71 4.68 -16.41 1.29
N VAL A 72 5.12 -17.60 1.68
CA VAL A 72 4.23 -18.74 1.93
C VAL A 72 3.18 -18.39 2.98
N ARG A 73 3.58 -17.74 4.07
CA ARG A 73 2.69 -17.27 5.15
C ARG A 73 1.53 -16.41 4.62
N THR A 74 1.82 -15.53 3.67
CA THR A 74 0.81 -14.66 3.04
C THR A 74 -0.27 -15.47 2.34
N PHE A 75 0.12 -16.50 1.58
CA PHE A 75 -0.83 -17.39 0.91
C PHE A 75 -1.62 -18.27 1.90
N GLU A 76 -1.00 -18.72 2.98
CA GLU A 76 -1.65 -19.48 4.05
C GLU A 76 -2.70 -18.62 4.77
N ALA A 77 -2.36 -17.38 5.13
CA ALA A 77 -3.30 -16.42 5.69
C ALA A 77 -4.46 -16.12 4.73
N ALA A 78 -4.17 -15.90 3.46
CA ALA A 78 -5.19 -15.69 2.44
C ALA A 78 -6.11 -16.92 2.29
N ALA A 79 -5.56 -18.14 2.29
CA ALA A 79 -6.33 -19.38 2.24
C ALA A 79 -7.20 -19.55 3.49
N PHE A 80 -6.70 -19.22 4.67
CA PHE A 80 -7.48 -19.23 5.91
C PHE A 80 -8.67 -18.26 5.80
N LEU A 81 -8.45 -17.02 5.39
CA LEU A 81 -9.52 -16.02 5.23
C LEU A 81 -10.57 -16.48 4.19
N ARG A 82 -10.13 -17.14 3.13
CA ARG A 82 -11.05 -17.77 2.15
C ARG A 82 -11.91 -18.84 2.79
N ARG A 83 -11.38 -19.68 3.67
CA ARG A 83 -12.17 -20.68 4.43
C ARG A 83 -13.15 -20.00 5.38
N CYS A 84 -12.80 -18.83 5.94
CA CYS A 84 -13.69 -18.02 6.78
C CYS A 84 -14.78 -17.28 5.99
N GLY A 85 -14.81 -17.39 4.66
CA GLY A 85 -15.86 -16.82 3.81
C GLY A 85 -15.49 -15.53 3.10
N ALA A 86 -14.19 -15.13 3.10
CA ALA A 86 -13.74 -14.02 2.25
C ALA A 86 -14.05 -14.31 0.78
N ASP A 87 -14.59 -13.32 0.06
CA ASP A 87 -14.97 -13.44 -1.34
C ASP A 87 -14.20 -12.45 -2.20
N VAL A 88 -13.39 -12.98 -3.12
CA VAL A 88 -12.51 -12.17 -3.99
C VAL A 88 -13.32 -11.19 -4.83
N THR A 89 -14.54 -11.54 -5.22
CA THR A 89 -15.40 -10.65 -6.01
C THR A 89 -15.90 -9.47 -5.18
N ARG A 90 -16.29 -9.72 -3.91
CA ARG A 90 -16.67 -8.64 -2.99
C ARG A 90 -15.48 -7.74 -2.71
N VAL A 91 -14.31 -8.31 -2.40
CA VAL A 91 -13.08 -7.56 -2.16
C VAL A 91 -12.69 -6.73 -3.39
N ARG A 92 -12.73 -7.31 -4.60
CA ARG A 92 -12.46 -6.58 -5.83
C ARG A 92 -13.40 -5.38 -6.03
N LYS A 93 -14.67 -5.50 -5.63
CA LYS A 93 -15.62 -4.38 -5.71
C LYS A 93 -15.27 -3.25 -4.77
N MET A 94 -14.61 -3.52 -3.62
CA MET A 94 -14.15 -2.49 -2.68
C MET A 94 -13.06 -1.58 -3.28
N PHE A 95 -12.28 -2.08 -4.24
CA PHE A 95 -11.19 -1.34 -4.91
C PHE A 95 -11.58 -0.67 -6.21
N ARG A 96 -12.87 -0.61 -6.52
CA ARG A 96 -13.32 0.06 -7.76
C ARG A 96 -13.27 1.57 -7.58
N SER A 97 -12.55 2.21 -8.49
CA SER A 97 -12.55 3.67 -8.62
C SER A 97 -13.78 4.15 -9.37
N ASP A 98 -14.18 5.37 -9.15
CA ASP A 98 -15.14 6.02 -10.01
C ASP A 98 -14.53 6.43 -11.36
N MET A 99 -15.35 6.93 -12.27
CA MET A 99 -14.91 7.27 -13.63
C MET A 99 -13.94 8.47 -13.64
N SER A 100 -14.08 9.42 -12.70
CA SER A 100 -13.21 10.60 -12.62
C SER A 100 -11.81 10.21 -12.14
N GLU A 101 -11.72 9.41 -11.11
CA GLU A 101 -10.45 8.85 -10.61
C GLU A 101 -9.75 8.00 -11.67
N TYR A 102 -10.52 7.14 -12.37
CA TYR A 102 -9.98 6.30 -13.43
C TYR A 102 -9.40 7.13 -14.58
N LYS A 103 -10.12 8.19 -15.01
CA LYS A 103 -9.64 9.12 -16.04
C LYS A 103 -8.38 9.85 -15.60
N ALA A 104 -8.34 10.36 -14.37
CA ALA A 104 -7.17 11.06 -13.86
C ALA A 104 -5.94 10.14 -13.79
N LYS A 105 -6.12 8.89 -13.35
CA LYS A 105 -5.06 7.88 -13.38
C LYS A 105 -4.57 7.62 -14.80
N ALA A 106 -5.46 7.42 -15.75
CA ALA A 106 -5.11 7.21 -17.15
C ALA A 106 -4.38 8.42 -17.76
N GLU A 107 -4.80 9.63 -17.43
CA GLU A 107 -4.16 10.87 -17.86
C GLU A 107 -2.76 11.03 -17.29
N THR A 108 -2.58 10.70 -16.01
CA THR A 108 -1.27 10.67 -15.35
C THR A 108 -0.32 9.73 -16.08
N VAL A 109 -0.77 8.51 -16.39
CA VAL A 109 0.04 7.52 -17.14
C VAL A 109 0.34 8.02 -18.55
N ARG A 110 -0.63 8.60 -19.23
CA ARG A 110 -0.47 9.12 -20.60
C ARG A 110 0.59 10.23 -20.72
N HIS A 111 0.70 11.09 -19.70
CA HIS A 111 1.64 12.21 -19.69
C HIS A 111 2.98 11.89 -19.00
N ALA A 112 3.19 10.65 -18.61
CA ALA A 112 4.43 10.26 -17.97
C ALA A 112 5.63 10.42 -18.91
N GLN A 113 6.70 10.99 -18.36
CA GLN A 113 7.98 11.14 -19.05
C GLN A 113 8.94 10.07 -18.54
N LEU A 114 9.61 9.41 -19.47
CA LEU A 114 10.61 8.38 -19.13
C LEU A 114 12.01 8.98 -19.17
N TYR A 115 12.73 8.87 -18.07
CA TYR A 115 14.10 9.37 -17.94
C TYR A 115 14.97 8.36 -17.22
N HIS A 116 15.95 7.77 -17.90
CA HIS A 116 16.89 6.79 -17.37
C HIS A 116 16.26 5.66 -16.52
N GLY A 117 15.11 5.13 -16.95
CA GLY A 117 14.38 4.09 -16.22
C GLY A 117 13.45 4.62 -15.12
N PHE A 118 13.35 5.92 -14.96
CA PHE A 118 12.33 6.56 -14.10
C PHE A 118 11.15 7.01 -14.95
N ALA A 119 9.93 6.74 -14.49
CA ALA A 119 8.71 7.31 -15.03
C ALA A 119 8.23 8.43 -14.09
N ILE A 120 8.16 9.66 -14.60
CA ILE A 120 7.78 10.83 -13.82
C ILE A 120 6.52 11.45 -14.43
N SER A 121 5.52 11.74 -13.59
CA SER A 121 4.29 12.37 -14.03
C SER A 121 3.67 13.26 -12.96
N VAL A 122 2.69 14.06 -13.39
CA VAL A 122 1.84 14.86 -12.49
C VAL A 122 0.42 14.33 -12.57
N CYS A 123 -0.20 14.07 -11.42
CA CYS A 123 -1.59 13.64 -11.33
C CYS A 123 -2.50 14.88 -11.23
N PRO A 124 -3.49 15.03 -12.12
CA PRO A 124 -4.48 16.09 -11.97
C PRO A 124 -5.31 15.86 -10.71
N ALA A 125 -5.51 16.92 -9.93
CA ALA A 125 -6.26 16.84 -8.65
C ALA A 125 -7.69 17.42 -8.77
N GLU A 126 -8.01 18.09 -9.87
CA GLU A 126 -9.28 18.78 -10.06
C GLU A 126 -10.45 17.79 -10.11
N SER A 127 -11.50 18.06 -9.32
CA SER A 127 -12.73 17.27 -9.27
C SER A 127 -12.55 15.81 -8.85
N ILE A 128 -11.50 15.53 -8.07
CA ILE A 128 -11.21 14.19 -7.51
C ILE A 128 -11.32 14.26 -5.99
N GLU A 129 -12.02 13.31 -5.39
CA GLU A 129 -12.20 13.26 -3.94
C GLU A 129 -10.87 12.97 -3.21
N SER A 130 -10.08 12.05 -3.73
CA SER A 130 -8.82 11.60 -3.10
C SER A 130 -7.66 11.60 -4.11
N PRO A 131 -7.19 12.78 -4.57
CA PRO A 131 -6.21 12.86 -5.65
C PRO A 131 -4.84 12.27 -5.27
N THR A 132 -4.46 12.31 -4.01
CA THR A 132 -3.21 11.71 -3.51
C THR A 132 -3.21 10.18 -3.63
N ILE A 133 -4.38 9.55 -3.41
CA ILE A 133 -4.57 8.11 -3.59
C ILE A 133 -4.48 7.76 -5.08
N VAL A 134 -5.12 8.55 -5.95
CA VAL A 134 -5.07 8.35 -7.40
C VAL A 134 -3.63 8.49 -7.92
N GLY A 135 -2.88 9.49 -7.44
CA GLY A 135 -1.46 9.66 -7.75
C GLY A 135 -0.60 8.46 -7.35
N ALA A 136 -0.85 7.92 -6.15
CA ALA A 136 -0.16 6.72 -5.67
C ALA A 136 -0.50 5.48 -6.51
N GLN A 137 -1.77 5.33 -6.93
CA GLN A 137 -2.20 4.25 -7.82
C GLN A 137 -1.58 4.40 -9.22
N ALA A 138 -1.51 5.62 -9.75
CA ALA A 138 -0.85 5.90 -11.03
C ALA A 138 0.65 5.56 -10.98
N ALA A 139 1.32 5.85 -9.85
CA ALA A 139 2.71 5.45 -9.66
C ALA A 139 2.91 3.92 -9.73
N ASN A 140 1.98 3.14 -9.18
CA ASN A 140 2.00 1.68 -9.34
C ASN A 140 1.78 1.24 -10.79
N GLU A 141 0.84 1.87 -11.52
CA GLU A 141 0.59 1.55 -12.93
C GLU A 141 1.80 1.80 -13.82
N LEU A 142 2.55 2.87 -13.56
CA LEU A 142 3.76 3.21 -14.32
C LEU A 142 4.84 2.14 -14.22
N LEU A 143 4.89 1.36 -13.14
CA LEU A 143 5.83 0.25 -13.00
C LEU A 143 5.52 -0.94 -13.94
N ASN A 144 4.31 -1.02 -14.51
CA ASN A 144 3.96 -2.05 -15.48
C ASN A 144 4.56 -1.78 -16.88
N ILE A 145 5.20 -0.62 -17.07
CA ILE A 145 5.84 -0.25 -18.34
C ILE A 145 7.22 -0.88 -18.43
N ASN A 146 7.49 -1.60 -19.50
CA ASN A 146 8.80 -2.22 -19.70
C ASN A 146 9.94 -1.19 -19.69
N GLY A 147 11.00 -1.49 -18.92
CA GLY A 147 12.15 -0.61 -18.75
C GLY A 147 12.00 0.46 -17.65
N VAL A 148 10.84 0.57 -17.00
CA VAL A 148 10.67 1.42 -15.82
C VAL A 148 11.12 0.66 -14.59
N LYS A 149 12.09 1.24 -13.88
CA LYS A 149 12.67 0.73 -12.62
C LYS A 149 12.02 1.40 -11.40
N ALA A 150 11.66 2.65 -11.55
CA ALA A 150 10.97 3.44 -10.52
C ALA A 150 10.03 4.45 -11.16
N SER A 151 9.00 4.82 -10.43
CA SER A 151 8.04 5.85 -10.81
C SER A 151 7.92 6.91 -9.72
N VAL A 152 7.68 8.15 -10.15
CA VAL A 152 7.42 9.28 -9.27
C VAL A 152 6.22 10.04 -9.80
N VAL A 153 5.19 10.17 -8.98
CA VAL A 153 4.00 10.96 -9.32
C VAL A 153 3.83 12.08 -8.32
N LEU A 154 3.70 13.29 -8.86
CA LEU A 154 3.46 14.52 -8.12
C LEU A 154 1.96 14.81 -8.16
N THR A 155 1.39 15.22 -7.03
CA THR A 155 -0.05 15.57 -6.93
C THR A 155 -0.19 16.83 -6.09
N ASP A 156 -0.60 17.92 -6.72
CA ASP A 156 -0.85 19.17 -6.01
C ASP A 156 -2.24 19.14 -5.37
N TYR A 157 -2.29 19.21 -4.03
CA TYR A 157 -3.53 19.16 -3.28
C TYR A 157 -3.40 19.93 -1.96
N GLN A 158 -4.38 20.81 -1.66
CA GLN A 158 -4.45 21.58 -0.41
C GLN A 158 -3.16 22.34 -0.07
N HIS A 159 -2.63 23.09 -1.06
CA HIS A 159 -1.39 23.89 -0.93
C HIS A 159 -0.11 23.07 -0.67
N LYS A 160 -0.13 21.78 -0.94
CA LYS A 160 1.01 20.90 -0.85
C LYS A 160 1.18 20.10 -2.14
N THR A 161 2.41 19.81 -2.49
CA THR A 161 2.73 18.81 -3.51
C THR A 161 3.04 17.49 -2.81
N TYR A 162 2.16 16.51 -2.99
CA TYR A 162 2.38 15.14 -2.55
C TYR A 162 3.21 14.40 -3.58
N VAL A 163 4.22 13.69 -3.12
CA VAL A 163 5.12 12.90 -3.96
C VAL A 163 4.90 11.43 -3.63
N SER A 164 4.46 10.66 -4.61
CA SER A 164 4.34 9.21 -4.50
C SER A 164 5.41 8.54 -5.33
N ALA A 165 6.29 7.78 -4.71
CA ALA A 165 7.34 7.04 -5.39
C ALA A 165 7.18 5.54 -5.22
N ARG A 166 7.45 4.80 -6.28
CA ARG A 166 7.38 3.33 -6.34
C ARG A 166 8.59 2.76 -7.06
N SER A 167 8.97 1.54 -6.71
CA SER A 167 9.99 0.78 -7.44
C SER A 167 9.69 -0.71 -7.39
N ILE A 168 10.28 -1.47 -8.30
CA ILE A 168 10.15 -2.93 -8.27
C ILE A 168 11.20 -3.52 -7.32
N ASP A 169 12.47 -3.24 -7.51
CA ASP A 169 13.55 -3.82 -6.70
C ASP A 169 14.85 -3.00 -6.72
N GLU A 170 15.22 -2.43 -7.87
CA GLU A 170 16.54 -1.84 -8.08
C GLU A 170 16.76 -0.47 -7.40
N VAL A 171 15.69 0.24 -7.06
CA VAL A 171 15.75 1.61 -6.55
C VAL A 171 15.13 1.68 -5.15
N ASN A 172 15.90 2.14 -4.18
CA ASN A 172 15.35 2.43 -2.85
C ASN A 172 14.69 3.82 -2.85
N VAL A 173 13.36 3.84 -3.08
CA VAL A 173 12.60 5.10 -3.10
C VAL A 173 12.40 5.70 -1.71
N GLN A 174 12.52 4.93 -0.64
CA GLN A 174 12.48 5.43 0.73
C GLN A 174 13.58 6.45 0.96
N VAL A 175 14.83 6.11 0.64
CA VAL A 175 15.98 7.00 0.80
C VAL A 175 15.85 8.28 -0.04
N LEU A 176 15.22 8.18 -1.21
CA LEU A 176 14.94 9.34 -2.05
C LEU A 176 13.96 10.29 -1.37
N LEU A 177 12.84 9.77 -0.84
CA LEU A 177 11.79 10.61 -0.26
C LEU A 177 12.09 11.06 1.18
N GLU A 178 12.93 10.38 1.92
CA GLU A 178 13.46 10.86 3.21
C GLU A 178 14.19 12.19 3.07
N ARG A 179 14.85 12.45 1.94
CA ARG A 179 15.48 13.75 1.63
C ARG A 179 14.48 14.89 1.46
N LEU A 180 13.21 14.56 1.22
CA LEU A 180 12.10 15.50 1.15
C LEU A 180 11.27 15.53 2.44
N GLY A 181 11.79 14.93 3.52
CA GLY A 181 11.07 14.82 4.80
C GLY A 181 9.94 13.78 4.80
N GLY A 182 9.92 12.91 3.82
CA GLY A 182 8.97 11.80 3.71
C GLY A 182 9.48 10.50 4.31
N GLY A 183 8.87 9.38 3.93
CA GLY A 183 9.23 8.04 4.39
C GLY A 183 8.45 6.94 3.69
N GLY A 184 8.62 5.73 4.17
CA GLY A 184 7.93 4.56 3.62
C GLY A 184 8.80 3.31 3.68
N HIS A 185 8.68 2.49 2.65
CA HIS A 185 9.48 1.29 2.44
C HIS A 185 10.41 1.44 1.24
N MET A 186 11.36 0.52 1.10
CA MET A 186 12.29 0.49 -0.03
C MET A 186 11.59 0.65 -1.39
N ASN A 187 10.45 -0.02 -1.59
CA ASN A 187 9.75 -0.07 -2.88
C ASN A 187 8.53 0.86 -2.95
N MET A 188 8.15 1.49 -1.84
CA MET A 188 6.98 2.34 -1.74
C MET A 188 7.23 3.44 -0.73
N ALA A 189 7.26 4.69 -1.16
CA ALA A 189 7.48 5.83 -0.28
C ALA A 189 6.62 7.02 -0.70
N GLY A 190 6.39 7.91 0.26
CA GLY A 190 5.65 9.14 0.09
C GLY A 190 6.32 10.32 0.80
N ALA A 191 6.13 11.50 0.26
CA ALA A 191 6.53 12.77 0.88
C ALA A 191 5.49 13.83 0.56
N HIS A 192 5.54 14.95 1.26
CA HIS A 192 4.83 16.16 0.85
C HIS A 192 5.72 17.38 1.05
N VAL A 193 5.59 18.34 0.15
CA VAL A 193 6.35 19.59 0.16
C VAL A 193 5.35 20.74 0.15
N GLU A 194 5.57 21.76 0.96
CA GLU A 194 4.75 22.97 0.94
C GLU A 194 4.96 23.66 -0.43
N CYS A 195 3.85 24.03 -1.08
CA CYS A 195 3.92 24.90 -2.26
C CYS A 195 4.19 26.33 -1.77
N GLY A 196 5.35 26.88 -2.13
CA GLY A 196 5.72 28.25 -1.83
C GLY A 196 4.86 29.27 -2.58
#